data_a738d1f4f7c2046ed00c2be06802f7cd
#
_entry.id   a738d1f4f7c2046ed00c2be06802f7cd
#
_cell.length_a   1.000
_cell.length_b   1.000
_cell.length_c   1.000
_cell.angle_alpha   90.00
_cell.angle_beta   90.00
_cell.angle_gamma   90.00
#
_symmetry.space_group_name_H-M   'P 1'
#
loop_
_entity.id
_entity.type
_entity.pdbx_description
1 polymer ?
#
loop_
_entity_poly.entity_id
_entity_poly.type
_entity_poly.pdbx_seq_one_letter_code
_entity_poly.pdbx_strand_id
1 'polypeptide(L)'
;GLDLTERSEPAFARAVRLALEQSAELTILHAISRDLPEQLTSAHTEYATALVKDHAARAKSSGLSDVTQVIVAGIDYEALAEQAEHARADLIVLGTHHERSVLPDMIGTTVDRLLRLSAKPVLLVKRAPQHRYKRVLVAVDFSVASQKALALTLELFPDAEVLVVNTWGWRRKPAETAAAESPEQNQAHRLALNGLVREAEEAAGQRADGEPRKIFEILETGTPETVIPELAKERLADLIVTGTHARTGLTRFLLGSVAEEIVLRTEADVLVVPPPPTAHAPATRTQKTIFVA
;
A
#
# COMPACT_ATOMS: atom_id res chain seq x y z
N GLY A 1 -12.78 -6.14 1.79
CA GLY A 1 -13.13 -6.48 3.16
C GLY A 1 -12.60 -7.84 3.54
N LEU A 2 -12.43 -8.08 4.80
CA LEU A 2 -12.34 -9.45 5.27
C LEU A 2 -13.63 -10.12 4.83
N ASP A 3 -13.56 -10.95 3.79
CA ASP A 3 -14.69 -11.80 3.42
C ASP A 3 -14.87 -12.94 4.43
N LEU A 4 -14.01 -12.92 5.49
CA LEU A 4 -13.96 -13.86 6.59
C LEU A 4 -13.72 -15.30 6.11
N THR A 5 -13.17 -15.46 4.91
CA THR A 5 -12.75 -16.76 4.35
C THR A 5 -11.26 -16.98 4.57
N GLU A 6 -10.78 -18.18 4.29
CA GLU A 6 -9.34 -18.50 4.28
C GLU A 6 -8.50 -17.57 3.38
N ARG A 7 -9.16 -16.88 2.43
CA ARG A 7 -8.51 -15.96 1.48
C ARG A 7 -8.07 -14.64 2.11
N SER A 8 -8.74 -14.20 3.17
CA SER A 8 -8.37 -13.00 3.93
C SER A 8 -7.26 -13.24 4.95
N GLU A 9 -6.93 -14.50 5.24
CA GLU A 9 -5.89 -14.88 6.22
C GLU A 9 -4.52 -14.24 5.95
N PRO A 10 -4.00 -14.17 4.70
CA PRO A 10 -2.74 -13.48 4.45
C PRO A 10 -2.76 -12.01 4.86
N ALA A 11 -3.85 -11.29 4.57
CA ALA A 11 -4.00 -9.88 4.93
C ALA A 11 -4.08 -9.70 6.44
N PHE A 12 -4.88 -10.53 7.12
CA PHE A 12 -4.98 -10.53 8.58
C PHE A 12 -3.61 -10.80 9.23
N ALA A 13 -2.92 -11.85 8.81
CA ALA A 13 -1.61 -12.19 9.35
C ALA A 13 -0.57 -11.08 9.12
N ARG A 14 -0.61 -10.41 7.96
CA ARG A 14 0.25 -9.26 7.65
C ARG A 14 -0.09 -8.06 8.54
N ALA A 15 -1.37 -7.75 8.72
CA ALA A 15 -1.83 -6.65 9.57
C ALA A 15 -1.40 -6.84 11.03
N VAL A 16 -1.59 -8.05 11.57
CA VAL A 16 -1.14 -8.40 12.94
C VAL A 16 0.37 -8.20 13.07
N ARG A 17 1.16 -8.69 12.12
CA ARG A 17 2.62 -8.52 12.12
C ARG A 17 3.03 -7.05 12.09
N LEU A 18 2.45 -6.27 11.19
CA LEU A 18 2.74 -4.83 11.09
C LEU A 18 2.33 -4.08 12.35
N ALA A 19 1.18 -4.43 12.95
CA ALA A 19 0.75 -3.82 14.20
C ALA A 19 1.74 -4.09 15.34
N LEU A 20 2.29 -5.31 15.43
CA LEU A 20 3.35 -5.65 16.39
C LEU A 20 4.66 -4.87 16.10
N GLU A 21 5.10 -4.84 14.84
CA GLU A 21 6.34 -4.17 14.43
C GLU A 21 6.28 -2.65 14.65
N GLN A 22 5.09 -2.05 14.51
CA GLN A 22 4.87 -0.61 14.64
C GLN A 22 4.33 -0.19 16.03
N SER A 23 4.12 -1.13 16.95
CA SER A 23 3.41 -0.88 18.22
C SER A 23 2.08 -0.15 18.01
N ALA A 24 1.33 -0.57 16.96
CA ALA A 24 0.12 0.07 16.51
C ALA A 24 -1.13 -0.62 17.04
N GLU A 25 -2.23 0.15 17.13
CA GLU A 25 -3.57 -0.42 17.32
C GLU A 25 -4.00 -1.17 16.06
N LEU A 26 -4.70 -2.29 16.22
CA LEU A 26 -5.30 -3.04 15.13
C LEU A 26 -6.81 -2.90 15.16
N THR A 27 -7.39 -2.37 14.09
CA THR A 27 -8.84 -2.41 13.89
C THR A 27 -9.19 -3.46 12.84
N ILE A 28 -10.04 -4.41 13.23
CA ILE A 28 -10.57 -5.47 12.36
C ILE A 28 -11.97 -5.05 11.94
N LEU A 29 -12.20 -4.87 10.64
CA LEU A 29 -13.49 -4.47 10.12
C LEU A 29 -14.09 -5.54 9.20
N HIS A 30 -15.39 -5.77 9.36
CA HIS A 30 -16.21 -6.50 8.40
C HIS A 30 -17.41 -5.67 7.96
N ALA A 31 -17.61 -5.55 6.64
CA ALA A 31 -18.78 -4.90 6.07
C ALA A 31 -19.82 -5.93 5.65
N ILE A 32 -21.07 -5.76 6.09
CA ILE A 32 -22.22 -6.58 5.72
C ILE A 32 -23.00 -5.82 4.64
N SER A 33 -23.26 -6.47 3.50
CA SER A 33 -24.03 -5.84 2.42
C SER A 33 -25.44 -5.46 2.90
N ARG A 34 -25.86 -4.23 2.54
CA ARG A 34 -27.24 -3.75 2.80
C ARG A 34 -28.29 -4.43 1.93
N ASP A 35 -27.86 -5.07 0.84
CA ASP A 35 -28.76 -5.72 -0.12
C ASP A 35 -29.21 -7.13 0.33
N LEU A 36 -28.78 -7.57 1.52
CA LEU A 36 -29.22 -8.84 2.09
C LEU A 36 -30.68 -8.75 2.56
N PRO A 37 -31.52 -9.76 2.28
CA PRO A 37 -32.84 -9.87 2.86
C PRO A 37 -32.78 -9.83 4.40
N GLU A 38 -33.74 -9.19 5.05
CA GLU A 38 -33.77 -8.98 6.51
C GLU A 38 -33.61 -10.30 7.29
N GLN A 39 -34.20 -11.39 6.77
CA GLN A 39 -34.12 -12.72 7.38
C GLN A 39 -32.70 -13.32 7.38
N LEU A 40 -31.83 -12.88 6.45
CA LEU A 40 -30.44 -13.31 6.37
C LEU A 40 -29.50 -12.37 7.11
N THR A 41 -29.89 -11.12 7.31
CA THR A 41 -29.03 -10.09 7.91
C THR A 41 -28.65 -10.45 9.34
N SER A 42 -29.59 -10.96 10.15
CA SER A 42 -29.32 -11.37 11.54
C SER A 42 -28.31 -12.52 11.61
N ALA A 43 -28.54 -13.59 10.83
CA ALA A 43 -27.64 -14.74 10.79
C ALA A 43 -26.24 -14.37 10.28
N HIS A 44 -26.14 -13.51 9.24
CA HIS A 44 -24.87 -12.98 8.75
C HIS A 44 -24.16 -12.12 9.79
N THR A 45 -24.90 -11.29 10.53
CA THR A 45 -24.34 -10.45 11.60
C THR A 45 -23.78 -11.30 12.74
N GLU A 46 -24.50 -12.33 13.17
CA GLU A 46 -24.03 -13.27 14.21
C GLU A 46 -22.77 -14.00 13.75
N TYR A 47 -22.77 -14.52 12.53
CA TYR A 47 -21.62 -15.20 11.96
C TYR A 47 -20.40 -14.27 11.84
N ALA A 48 -20.59 -13.08 11.29
CA ALA A 48 -19.54 -12.05 11.17
C ALA A 48 -18.99 -11.66 12.55
N THR A 49 -19.89 -11.51 13.55
CA THR A 49 -19.49 -11.18 14.93
C THR A 49 -18.62 -12.28 15.53
N ALA A 50 -18.99 -13.53 15.35
CA ALA A 50 -18.20 -14.66 15.85
C ALA A 50 -16.80 -14.72 15.20
N LEU A 51 -16.73 -14.52 13.88
CA LEU A 51 -15.46 -14.55 13.14
C LEU A 51 -14.56 -13.37 13.48
N VAL A 52 -15.08 -12.15 13.54
CA VAL A 52 -14.30 -10.98 13.93
C VAL A 52 -13.78 -11.12 15.36
N LYS A 53 -14.58 -11.70 16.25
CA LYS A 53 -14.18 -12.02 17.63
C LYS A 53 -13.05 -13.06 17.67
N ASP A 54 -13.11 -14.10 16.85
CA ASP A 54 -12.05 -15.09 16.73
C ASP A 54 -10.74 -14.46 16.25
N HIS A 55 -10.80 -13.66 15.18
CA HIS A 55 -9.63 -12.92 14.67
C HIS A 55 -9.05 -11.99 15.73
N ALA A 56 -9.89 -11.28 16.49
CA ALA A 56 -9.42 -10.41 17.57
C ALA A 56 -8.77 -11.22 18.70
N ALA A 57 -9.30 -12.39 19.06
CA ALA A 57 -8.68 -13.28 20.04
C ALA A 57 -7.31 -13.78 19.55
N ARG A 58 -7.19 -14.15 18.28
CA ARG A 58 -5.92 -14.58 17.65
C ARG A 58 -4.91 -13.45 17.63
N ALA A 59 -5.32 -12.23 17.27
CA ALA A 59 -4.45 -11.06 17.29
C ALA A 59 -3.92 -10.77 18.70
N LYS A 60 -4.77 -10.82 19.71
CA LYS A 60 -4.38 -10.68 21.12
C LYS A 60 -3.43 -11.79 21.57
N SER A 61 -3.70 -13.02 21.19
CA SER A 61 -2.82 -14.18 21.48
C SER A 61 -1.42 -14.03 20.83
N SER A 62 -1.34 -13.26 19.73
CA SER A 62 -0.06 -12.92 19.09
C SER A 62 0.73 -11.80 19.80
N GLY A 63 0.16 -11.19 20.86
CA GLY A 63 0.82 -10.16 21.66
C GLY A 63 0.30 -8.73 21.47
N LEU A 64 -0.75 -8.51 20.67
CA LEU A 64 -1.38 -7.20 20.53
C LEU A 64 -2.28 -6.91 21.74
N SER A 65 -2.11 -5.75 22.38
CA SER A 65 -2.97 -5.27 23.47
C SER A 65 -4.24 -4.61 22.94
N ASP A 66 -4.09 -3.80 21.89
CA ASP A 66 -5.12 -2.90 21.40
C ASP A 66 -5.72 -3.41 20.09
N VAL A 67 -6.84 -4.12 20.20
CA VAL A 67 -7.57 -4.69 19.06
C VAL A 67 -9.03 -4.28 19.12
N THR A 68 -9.45 -3.46 18.16
CA THR A 68 -10.82 -2.98 17.98
C THR A 68 -11.54 -3.81 16.94
N GLN A 69 -12.82 -4.10 17.17
CA GLN A 69 -13.69 -4.87 16.31
C GLN A 69 -14.79 -3.96 15.76
N VAL A 70 -14.98 -3.94 14.46
CA VAL A 70 -15.99 -3.09 13.80
C VAL A 70 -16.77 -3.93 12.80
N ILE A 71 -18.09 -3.94 12.93
CA ILE A 71 -19.01 -4.53 11.96
C ILE A 71 -19.96 -3.43 11.52
N VAL A 72 -20.04 -3.20 10.22
CA VAL A 72 -20.91 -2.15 9.66
C VAL A 72 -21.78 -2.71 8.54
N ALA A 73 -22.98 -2.16 8.40
CA ALA A 73 -23.82 -2.42 7.24
C ALA A 73 -23.55 -1.34 6.17
N GLY A 74 -23.15 -1.75 4.98
CA GLY A 74 -22.81 -0.79 3.93
C GLY A 74 -22.32 -1.43 2.63
N ILE A 75 -21.95 -0.57 1.69
CA ILE A 75 -21.19 -0.97 0.52
C ILE A 75 -19.73 -1.12 0.96
N ASP A 76 -19.13 -2.26 0.73
CA ASP A 76 -17.83 -2.67 1.28
C ASP A 76 -16.77 -1.57 1.21
N TYR A 77 -16.47 -1.04 0.01
CA TYR A 77 -15.41 -0.05 -0.17
C TYR A 77 -15.73 1.33 0.42
N GLU A 78 -17.02 1.73 0.45
CA GLU A 78 -17.46 3.00 1.07
C GLU A 78 -17.38 2.89 2.59
N ALA A 79 -17.91 1.83 3.16
CA ALA A 79 -17.85 1.55 4.58
C ALA A 79 -16.40 1.46 5.08
N LEU A 80 -15.53 0.82 4.30
CA LEU A 80 -14.09 0.74 4.59
C LEU A 80 -13.43 2.13 4.61
N ALA A 81 -13.67 2.95 3.58
CA ALA A 81 -13.08 4.29 3.49
C ALA A 81 -13.57 5.18 4.64
N GLU A 82 -14.88 5.17 4.91
CA GLU A 82 -15.49 5.96 5.98
C GLU A 82 -15.00 5.55 7.37
N GLN A 83 -14.97 4.26 7.66
CA GLN A 83 -14.51 3.77 8.96
C GLN A 83 -13.02 3.98 9.17
N ALA A 84 -12.21 3.85 8.11
CA ALA A 84 -10.78 4.15 8.18
C ALA A 84 -10.52 5.65 8.48
N GLU A 85 -11.35 6.54 7.94
CA GLU A 85 -11.28 7.98 8.29
C GLU A 85 -11.73 8.23 9.74
N HIS A 86 -12.85 7.64 10.19
CA HIS A 86 -13.33 7.78 11.57
C HIS A 86 -12.32 7.25 12.59
N ALA A 87 -11.74 6.09 12.32
CA ALA A 87 -10.68 5.51 13.15
C ALA A 87 -9.34 6.25 13.02
N ARG A 88 -9.24 7.23 12.11
CA ARG A 88 -7.99 7.91 11.76
C ARG A 88 -6.88 6.91 11.42
N ALA A 89 -7.22 5.88 10.66
CA ALA A 89 -6.27 4.85 10.26
C ALA A 89 -5.06 5.48 9.54
N ASP A 90 -3.88 4.93 9.80
CA ASP A 90 -2.65 5.30 9.11
C ASP A 90 -2.39 4.39 7.92
N LEU A 91 -2.93 3.16 7.96
CA LEU A 91 -2.79 2.15 6.93
C LEU A 91 -4.02 1.26 6.86
N ILE A 92 -4.52 0.99 5.66
CA ILE A 92 -5.54 -0.03 5.39
C ILE A 92 -4.86 -1.25 4.78
N VAL A 93 -5.14 -2.44 5.30
CA VAL A 93 -4.58 -3.71 4.81
C VAL A 93 -5.71 -4.56 4.22
N LEU A 94 -5.55 -4.99 2.98
CA LEU A 94 -6.52 -5.81 2.25
C LEU A 94 -5.87 -7.03 1.62
N GLY A 95 -6.61 -8.12 1.53
CA GLY A 95 -6.26 -9.24 0.66
C GLY A 95 -6.60 -8.93 -0.81
N THR A 96 -5.78 -9.42 -1.71
CA THR A 96 -6.14 -9.45 -3.14
C THR A 96 -6.81 -10.77 -3.44
N HIS A 97 -8.07 -10.73 -3.84
CA HIS A 97 -8.74 -11.93 -4.34
C HIS A 97 -8.26 -12.21 -5.77
N HIS A 98 -7.26 -13.06 -5.92
CA HIS A 98 -7.07 -13.76 -7.18
C HIS A 98 -8.02 -14.98 -7.20
N GLU A 99 -9.33 -14.74 -7.30
CA GLU A 99 -10.06 -15.74 -8.04
C GLU A 99 -9.47 -15.75 -9.45
N ARG A 100 -9.32 -16.94 -10.03
CA ARG A 100 -9.35 -17.11 -11.48
C ARG A 100 -10.69 -16.51 -11.94
N SER A 101 -10.78 -15.19 -11.90
CA SER A 101 -11.78 -14.43 -12.61
C SER A 101 -11.69 -14.90 -14.05
N VAL A 102 -12.81 -15.05 -14.69
CA VAL A 102 -12.91 -15.35 -16.12
C VAL A 102 -12.10 -14.32 -16.96
N LEU A 103 -11.64 -13.24 -16.31
CA LEU A 103 -10.77 -12.19 -16.83
C LEU A 103 -9.57 -12.00 -15.88
N PRO A 104 -8.40 -12.62 -16.20
CA PRO A 104 -7.22 -12.59 -15.34
C PRO A 104 -6.58 -11.21 -15.12
N ASP A 105 -7.04 -10.18 -15.85
CA ASP A 105 -6.42 -8.86 -15.91
C ASP A 105 -7.24 -7.76 -15.19
N MET A 106 -8.05 -8.11 -14.18
CA MET A 106 -8.84 -7.11 -13.44
C MET A 106 -8.54 -7.12 -11.94
N ILE A 107 -8.28 -5.93 -11.39
CA ILE A 107 -8.31 -5.69 -9.95
C ILE A 107 -9.77 -5.93 -9.48
N GLY A 108 -9.95 -6.60 -8.35
CA GLY A 108 -11.29 -6.78 -7.76
C GLY A 108 -11.99 -5.44 -7.55
N THR A 109 -13.29 -5.37 -7.82
CA THR A 109 -14.08 -4.12 -7.81
C THR A 109 -14.00 -3.37 -6.48
N THR A 110 -13.98 -4.05 -5.36
CA THR A 110 -13.85 -3.44 -4.02
C THR A 110 -12.48 -2.80 -3.83
N VAL A 111 -11.41 -3.48 -4.23
CA VAL A 111 -10.03 -2.96 -4.14
C VAL A 111 -9.85 -1.76 -5.06
N ASP A 112 -10.25 -1.85 -6.34
CA ASP A 112 -10.15 -0.74 -7.30
C ASP A 112 -10.89 0.51 -6.80
N ARG A 113 -12.13 0.35 -6.34
CA ARG A 113 -12.93 1.45 -5.82
C ARG A 113 -12.35 2.04 -4.54
N LEU A 114 -11.85 1.20 -3.62
CA LEU A 114 -11.22 1.70 -2.40
C LEU A 114 -9.93 2.46 -2.71
N LEU A 115 -9.07 1.98 -3.60
CA LEU A 115 -7.84 2.67 -4.01
C LEU A 115 -8.14 4.06 -4.62
N ARG A 116 -9.30 4.21 -5.28
CA ARG A 116 -9.74 5.50 -5.83
C ARG A 116 -10.31 6.43 -4.77
N LEU A 117 -11.01 5.91 -3.77
CA LEU A 117 -11.71 6.71 -2.75
C LEU A 117 -10.87 7.03 -1.52
N SER A 118 -9.96 6.14 -1.14
CA SER A 118 -9.22 6.24 0.10
C SER A 118 -8.23 7.41 0.09
N ALA A 119 -8.27 8.23 1.13
CA ALA A 119 -7.22 9.19 1.45
C ALA A 119 -6.07 8.57 2.27
N LYS A 120 -6.23 7.30 2.67
CA LYS A 120 -5.26 6.53 3.45
C LYS A 120 -4.43 5.61 2.57
N PRO A 121 -3.17 5.34 2.91
CA PRO A 121 -2.38 4.29 2.27
C PRO A 121 -3.09 2.94 2.35
N VAL A 122 -3.04 2.18 1.24
CA VAL A 122 -3.66 0.85 1.14
C VAL A 122 -2.60 -0.18 0.80
N LEU A 123 -2.41 -1.16 1.67
CA LEU A 123 -1.53 -2.31 1.46
C LEU A 123 -2.35 -3.49 0.95
N LEU A 124 -2.01 -3.93 -0.24
CA LEU A 124 -2.58 -5.10 -0.89
C LEU A 124 -1.68 -6.30 -0.62
N VAL A 125 -2.17 -7.25 0.15
CA VAL A 125 -1.44 -8.46 0.54
C VAL A 125 -1.81 -9.60 -0.40
N LYS A 126 -0.80 -10.17 -1.03
CA LYS A 126 -0.95 -11.26 -2.00
C LYS A 126 -0.57 -12.62 -1.45
N ARG A 127 0.31 -12.64 -0.45
CA ARG A 127 0.84 -13.88 0.13
C ARG A 127 0.86 -13.82 1.66
N ALA A 128 0.75 -14.98 2.28
CA ALA A 128 0.92 -15.08 3.72
C ALA A 128 2.33 -14.62 4.13
N PRO A 129 2.46 -13.79 5.17
CA PRO A 129 3.76 -13.24 5.58
C PRO A 129 4.63 -14.33 6.20
N GLN A 130 5.80 -14.57 5.62
CA GLN A 130 6.82 -15.45 6.20
C GLN A 130 7.75 -14.70 7.16
N HIS A 131 8.00 -13.42 6.89
CA HIS A 131 8.89 -12.55 7.65
C HIS A 131 8.42 -11.08 7.54
N ARG A 132 9.10 -10.16 8.26
CA ARG A 132 8.97 -8.72 8.00
C ARG A 132 9.41 -8.39 6.57
N TYR A 133 8.94 -7.28 6.03
CA TYR A 133 9.46 -6.81 4.75
C TYR A 133 10.95 -6.52 4.85
N LYS A 134 11.76 -7.20 4.03
CA LYS A 134 13.22 -7.09 4.02
C LYS A 134 13.72 -6.25 2.85
N ARG A 135 13.06 -6.34 1.71
CA ARG A 135 13.40 -5.60 0.51
C ARG A 135 12.18 -4.93 -0.07
N VAL A 136 12.21 -3.60 -0.08
CA VAL A 136 11.11 -2.76 -0.51
C VAL A 136 11.53 -1.97 -1.75
N LEU A 137 10.79 -2.12 -2.85
CA LEU A 137 10.99 -1.31 -4.05
C LEU A 137 10.02 -0.13 -4.02
N VAL A 138 10.52 1.09 -4.12
CA VAL A 138 9.72 2.32 -4.16
C VAL A 138 9.78 2.93 -5.55
N ALA A 139 8.66 2.93 -6.26
CA ALA A 139 8.56 3.56 -7.57
C ALA A 139 8.33 5.07 -7.41
N VAL A 140 9.25 5.89 -7.95
CA VAL A 140 9.19 7.34 -7.85
C VAL A 140 9.16 8.01 -9.21
N ASP A 141 8.34 9.06 -9.34
CA ASP A 141 8.18 9.89 -10.53
C ASP A 141 8.35 11.39 -10.21
N PHE A 142 8.89 11.69 -9.03
CA PHE A 142 9.05 13.05 -8.47
C PHE A 142 7.73 13.77 -8.18
N SER A 143 6.58 13.09 -8.20
CA SER A 143 5.31 13.64 -7.74
C SER A 143 5.25 13.70 -6.21
N VAL A 144 4.36 14.53 -5.68
CA VAL A 144 4.12 14.63 -4.22
C VAL A 144 3.68 13.28 -3.63
N ALA A 145 2.91 12.49 -4.40
CA ALA A 145 2.49 11.16 -3.98
C ALA A 145 3.67 10.19 -3.85
N SER A 146 4.60 10.19 -4.81
CA SER A 146 5.79 9.33 -4.76
C SER A 146 6.79 9.77 -3.69
N GLN A 147 6.92 11.07 -3.42
CA GLN A 147 7.69 11.60 -2.29
C GLN A 147 7.13 11.10 -0.96
N LYS A 148 5.80 11.22 -0.78
CA LYS A 148 5.11 10.69 0.41
C LYS A 148 5.26 9.17 0.52
N ALA A 149 5.21 8.45 -0.60
CA ALA A 149 5.40 6.99 -0.64
C ALA A 149 6.79 6.60 -0.13
N LEU A 150 7.85 7.31 -0.54
CA LEU A 150 9.20 7.09 -0.06
C LEU A 150 9.32 7.41 1.44
N ALA A 151 8.86 8.57 1.88
CA ALA A 151 8.89 8.96 3.29
C ALA A 151 8.17 7.94 4.20
N LEU A 152 6.96 7.52 3.80
CA LEU A 152 6.20 6.50 4.52
C LEU A 152 6.92 5.14 4.55
N THR A 153 7.61 4.77 3.47
CA THR A 153 8.42 3.55 3.42
C THR A 153 9.53 3.57 4.45
N LEU A 154 10.29 4.67 4.53
CA LEU A 154 11.39 4.82 5.48
C LEU A 154 10.91 4.84 6.95
N GLU A 155 9.68 5.31 7.16
CA GLU A 155 9.04 5.33 8.48
C GLU A 155 8.52 3.94 8.89
N LEU A 156 7.81 3.23 7.99
CA LEU A 156 7.19 1.95 8.29
C LEU A 156 8.19 0.78 8.29
N PHE A 157 9.25 0.87 7.47
CA PHE A 157 10.18 -0.24 7.26
C PHE A 157 11.64 0.22 7.44
N PRO A 158 12.01 0.73 8.64
CA PRO A 158 13.33 1.32 8.88
C PRO A 158 14.48 0.33 8.67
N ASP A 159 14.23 -0.97 8.83
CA ASP A 159 15.22 -2.04 8.72
C ASP A 159 15.32 -2.66 7.32
N ALA A 160 14.42 -2.27 6.41
CA ALA A 160 14.40 -2.85 5.07
C ALA A 160 15.51 -2.27 4.18
N GLU A 161 15.94 -3.08 3.23
CA GLU A 161 16.69 -2.61 2.06
C GLU A 161 15.70 -1.93 1.11
N VAL A 162 15.89 -0.64 0.84
CA VAL A 162 14.98 0.16 0.03
C VAL A 162 15.60 0.43 -1.34
N LEU A 163 14.95 -0.04 -2.39
CA LEU A 163 15.32 0.21 -3.78
C LEU A 163 14.45 1.35 -4.32
N VAL A 164 15.01 2.54 -4.44
CA VAL A 164 14.28 3.71 -4.98
C VAL A 164 14.47 3.75 -6.49
N VAL A 165 13.40 3.49 -7.22
CA VAL A 165 13.43 3.30 -8.67
C VAL A 165 12.72 4.43 -9.38
N ASN A 166 13.43 5.12 -10.27
CA ASN A 166 12.84 6.04 -11.25
C ASN A 166 13.02 5.47 -12.65
N THR A 167 11.96 5.50 -13.44
CA THR A 167 11.99 5.10 -14.86
C THR A 167 11.83 6.33 -15.75
N TRP A 168 12.58 6.38 -16.82
CA TRP A 168 12.61 7.52 -17.71
C TRP A 168 12.75 7.11 -19.19
N GLY A 169 12.68 8.08 -20.13
CA GLY A 169 12.83 7.82 -21.57
C GLY A 169 11.59 7.26 -22.28
N TRP A 170 10.60 6.74 -21.56
CA TRP A 170 9.43 6.05 -22.12
C TRP A 170 8.44 6.94 -22.90
N ARG A 171 8.47 8.26 -22.68
CA ARG A 171 7.61 9.20 -23.42
C ARG A 171 8.17 9.62 -24.77
N ARG A 172 9.37 9.16 -25.13
CA ARG A 172 9.99 9.48 -26.42
C ARG A 172 9.50 8.53 -27.51
N LYS A 173 9.41 9.04 -28.74
CA LYS A 173 9.11 8.17 -29.89
C LYS A 173 10.24 7.16 -30.11
N PRO A 174 9.95 5.94 -30.60
CA PRO A 174 10.98 4.89 -30.79
C PRO A 174 12.21 5.35 -31.63
N ALA A 175 12.01 6.30 -32.57
CA ALA A 175 13.11 6.87 -33.35
C ALA A 175 14.02 7.82 -32.55
N GLU A 176 13.55 8.34 -31.41
CA GLU A 176 14.29 9.25 -30.52
C GLU A 176 15.00 8.50 -29.37
N THR A 177 14.54 7.28 -29.06
CA THR A 177 15.16 6.40 -28.06
C THR A 177 16.46 5.76 -28.55
N ALA A 178 16.68 5.70 -29.87
CA ALA A 178 17.95 5.22 -30.47
C ALA A 178 19.08 6.28 -30.43
N ALA A 179 18.75 7.56 -30.20
CA ALA A 179 19.75 8.60 -29.94
C ALA A 179 20.19 8.43 -28.48
N ALA A 180 21.42 7.99 -28.26
CA ALA A 180 22.05 7.86 -26.95
C ALA A 180 21.74 9.13 -26.12
N GLU A 181 21.13 8.90 -24.96
CA GLU A 181 20.79 9.94 -23.99
C GLU A 181 22.02 10.74 -23.65
N SER A 182 21.87 12.06 -23.61
CA SER A 182 23.05 12.87 -23.30
C SER A 182 23.48 12.56 -21.85
N PRO A 183 24.78 12.43 -21.60
CA PRO A 183 25.32 12.22 -20.25
C PRO A 183 24.76 13.24 -19.23
N GLU A 184 24.41 14.44 -19.69
CA GLU A 184 23.86 15.54 -18.91
C GLU A 184 22.44 15.25 -18.42
N GLN A 185 21.57 14.62 -19.26
CA GLN A 185 20.21 14.24 -18.86
C GLN A 185 20.22 13.15 -17.81
N ASN A 186 21.08 12.14 -17.97
CA ASN A 186 21.29 11.08 -16.98
C ASN A 186 21.77 11.67 -15.65
N GLN A 187 22.69 12.62 -15.69
CA GLN A 187 23.21 13.29 -14.50
C GLN A 187 22.12 14.10 -13.79
N ALA A 188 21.28 14.83 -14.53
CA ALA A 188 20.17 15.59 -13.95
C ALA A 188 19.14 14.69 -13.22
N HIS A 189 18.78 13.54 -13.82
CA HIS A 189 17.88 12.57 -13.18
C HIS A 189 18.50 11.96 -11.92
N ARG A 190 19.79 11.62 -11.96
CA ARG A 190 20.50 11.11 -10.77
C ARG A 190 20.52 12.15 -9.65
N LEU A 191 20.84 13.40 -9.95
CA LEU A 191 20.84 14.49 -8.97
C LEU A 191 19.46 14.71 -8.35
N ALA A 192 18.40 14.65 -9.17
CA ALA A 192 17.03 14.76 -8.68
C ALA A 192 16.65 13.58 -7.78
N LEU A 193 17.05 12.35 -8.13
CA LEU A 193 16.78 11.15 -7.33
C LEU A 193 17.53 11.21 -5.99
N ASN A 194 18.83 11.56 -6.00
CA ASN A 194 19.63 11.77 -4.79
C ASN A 194 19.01 12.84 -3.87
N GLY A 195 18.53 13.95 -4.46
CA GLY A 195 17.85 15.02 -3.72
C GLY A 195 16.59 14.50 -3.02
N LEU A 196 15.76 13.76 -3.75
CA LEU A 196 14.54 13.15 -3.22
C LEU A 196 14.82 12.18 -2.05
N VAL A 197 15.82 11.31 -2.22
CA VAL A 197 16.21 10.35 -1.18
C VAL A 197 16.68 11.07 0.07
N ARG A 198 17.55 12.07 -0.09
CA ARG A 198 18.06 12.86 1.04
C ARG A 198 16.94 13.58 1.79
N GLU A 199 16.02 14.23 1.09
CA GLU A 199 14.86 14.88 1.72
C GLU A 199 13.98 13.88 2.50
N ALA A 200 13.77 12.69 1.96
CA ALA A 200 13.02 11.65 2.63
C ALA A 200 13.74 11.10 3.86
N GLU A 201 15.07 10.92 3.82
CA GLU A 201 15.87 10.51 4.97
C GLU A 201 15.87 11.56 6.08
N GLU A 202 16.02 12.84 5.71
CA GLU A 202 15.95 13.96 6.66
C GLU A 202 14.58 14.01 7.36
N ALA A 203 13.49 13.84 6.60
CA ALA A 203 12.13 13.81 7.12
C ALA A 203 11.86 12.61 8.03
N ALA A 204 12.39 11.43 7.70
CA ALA A 204 12.26 10.21 8.49
C ALA A 204 13.13 10.21 9.77
N GLY A 205 14.08 11.14 9.88
CA GLY A 205 15.01 11.24 11.01
C GLY A 205 15.99 10.06 11.10
N GLN A 206 16.75 10.00 12.17
CA GLN A 206 17.69 8.90 12.42
C GLN A 206 16.95 7.62 12.85
N ARG A 207 17.50 6.46 12.51
CA ARG A 207 17.02 5.19 13.04
C ARG A 207 17.27 5.10 14.55
N ALA A 208 16.42 4.36 15.24
CA ALA A 208 16.52 4.19 16.71
C ALA A 208 17.85 3.53 17.16
N ASP A 209 18.43 2.68 16.30
CA ASP A 209 19.72 2.00 16.52
C ASP A 209 20.94 2.84 16.06
N GLY A 210 20.73 4.00 15.44
CA GLY A 210 21.77 4.87 14.91
C GLY A 210 22.44 4.37 13.62
N GLU A 211 22.04 3.20 13.10
CA GLU A 211 22.62 2.64 11.89
C GLU A 211 22.08 3.34 10.63
N PRO A 212 22.88 3.48 9.58
CA PRO A 212 22.42 4.07 8.32
C PRO A 212 21.37 3.17 7.65
N ARG A 213 20.42 3.81 6.93
CA ARG A 213 19.47 3.07 6.11
C ARG A 213 20.16 2.48 4.88
N LYS A 214 19.70 1.31 4.45
CA LYS A 214 20.17 0.66 3.22
C LYS A 214 19.31 1.10 2.06
N ILE A 215 19.67 2.22 1.43
CA ILE A 215 18.92 2.80 0.30
C ILE A 215 19.78 2.71 -0.95
N PHE A 216 19.20 2.18 -2.02
CA PHE A 216 19.83 2.05 -3.33
C PHE A 216 19.00 2.79 -4.38
N GLU A 217 19.62 3.70 -5.06
CA GLU A 217 19.01 4.47 -6.13
C GLU A 217 19.20 3.75 -7.47
N ILE A 218 18.10 3.50 -8.16
CA ILE A 218 18.08 2.81 -9.43
C ILE A 218 17.40 3.69 -10.47
N LEU A 219 18.10 3.93 -11.55
CA LEU A 219 17.60 4.69 -12.70
C LEU A 219 17.54 3.74 -13.89
N GLU A 220 16.33 3.44 -14.35
CA GLU A 220 16.07 2.51 -15.44
C GLU A 220 15.41 3.18 -16.65
N THR A 221 15.70 2.67 -17.84
CA THR A 221 15.06 3.12 -19.08
C THR A 221 13.91 2.18 -19.45
N GLY A 222 12.74 2.75 -19.73
CA GLY A 222 11.57 1.99 -20.16
C GLY A 222 10.28 2.43 -19.48
N THR A 223 9.19 1.75 -19.83
CA THR A 223 7.87 2.07 -19.25
C THR A 223 7.79 1.56 -17.82
N PRO A 224 7.34 2.39 -16.87
CA PRO A 224 7.25 1.98 -15.46
C PRO A 224 6.37 0.74 -15.26
N GLU A 225 5.32 0.58 -16.05
CA GLU A 225 4.40 -0.56 -16.02
C GLU A 225 5.07 -1.90 -16.29
N THR A 226 6.18 -1.90 -17.03
CA THR A 226 6.96 -3.10 -17.35
C THR A 226 8.17 -3.22 -16.43
N VAL A 227 8.94 -2.14 -16.31
CA VAL A 227 10.22 -2.13 -15.59
C VAL A 227 10.04 -2.44 -14.10
N ILE A 228 9.04 -1.82 -13.45
CA ILE A 228 8.87 -1.96 -12.00
C ILE A 228 8.55 -3.41 -11.58
N PRO A 229 7.58 -4.12 -12.19
CA PRO A 229 7.31 -5.53 -11.84
C PRO A 229 8.48 -6.47 -12.15
N GLU A 230 9.17 -6.26 -13.29
CA GLU A 230 10.32 -7.08 -13.68
C GLU A 230 11.48 -6.90 -12.70
N LEU A 231 11.82 -5.64 -12.37
CA LEU A 231 12.88 -5.33 -11.42
C LEU A 231 12.54 -5.85 -10.01
N ALA A 232 11.28 -5.74 -9.57
CA ALA A 232 10.85 -6.29 -8.29
C ALA A 232 11.05 -7.81 -8.22
N LYS A 233 10.75 -8.51 -9.31
CA LYS A 233 10.99 -9.97 -9.42
C LYS A 233 12.48 -10.29 -9.43
N GLU A 234 13.28 -9.59 -10.25
CA GLU A 234 14.74 -9.78 -10.34
C GLU A 234 15.42 -9.55 -8.99
N ARG A 235 15.03 -8.49 -8.29
CA ARG A 235 15.59 -8.10 -6.99
C ARG A 235 14.96 -8.82 -5.81
N LEU A 236 14.00 -9.71 -6.04
CA LEU A 236 13.26 -10.43 -4.99
C LEU A 236 12.64 -9.47 -3.96
N ALA A 237 11.99 -8.41 -4.44
CA ALA A 237 11.31 -7.47 -3.57
C ALA A 237 10.08 -8.12 -2.90
N ASP A 238 9.96 -7.92 -1.60
CA ASP A 238 8.82 -8.40 -0.81
C ASP A 238 7.60 -7.49 -0.98
N LEU A 239 7.87 -6.20 -1.20
CA LEU A 239 6.88 -5.14 -1.27
C LEU A 239 7.26 -4.14 -2.37
N ILE A 240 6.27 -3.73 -3.16
CA ILE A 240 6.38 -2.57 -4.04
C ILE A 240 5.54 -1.43 -3.44
N VAL A 241 6.13 -0.23 -3.40
CA VAL A 241 5.45 0.98 -2.95
C VAL A 241 5.33 1.96 -4.11
N THR A 242 4.12 2.47 -4.33
CA THR A 242 3.85 3.40 -5.43
C THR A 242 2.84 4.47 -5.01
N GLY A 243 2.93 5.67 -5.63
CA GLY A 243 1.89 6.69 -5.52
C GLY A 243 0.69 6.39 -6.42
N THR A 244 -0.47 6.97 -6.12
CA THR A 244 -1.69 6.78 -6.94
C THR A 244 -1.69 7.57 -8.25
N HIS A 245 -1.02 8.74 -8.31
CA HIS A 245 -1.10 9.67 -9.44
C HIS A 245 0.27 10.19 -9.87
N ALA A 246 0.51 10.11 -11.17
CA ALA A 246 1.54 10.90 -11.83
C ALA A 246 1.06 12.37 -11.98
N ARG A 247 1.99 13.29 -11.97
CA ARG A 247 2.04 14.74 -12.24
C ARG A 247 0.80 15.53 -12.73
N THR A 248 -0.33 14.95 -13.08
CA THR A 248 -1.39 15.65 -13.84
C THR A 248 -2.47 16.33 -13.01
N GLY A 249 -2.39 16.35 -11.68
CA GLY A 249 -3.27 17.17 -10.82
C GLY A 249 -4.78 16.92 -10.94
N LEU A 250 -5.19 15.93 -11.71
CA LEU A 250 -6.59 15.62 -11.95
C LEU A 250 -7.15 14.70 -10.86
N THR A 251 -8.19 15.19 -10.26
CA THR A 251 -9.20 14.55 -9.39
C THR A 251 -8.82 13.28 -8.59
N ARG A 252 -9.11 13.32 -7.30
CA ARG A 252 -8.92 12.32 -6.22
C ARG A 252 -9.43 10.88 -6.49
N PHE A 253 -9.91 10.58 -7.69
CA PHE A 253 -10.67 9.35 -7.98
C PHE A 253 -10.06 8.45 -9.05
N LEU A 254 -8.79 8.66 -9.42
CA LEU A 254 -8.16 7.83 -10.45
C LEU A 254 -6.94 7.11 -9.89
N LEU A 255 -6.98 5.79 -9.88
CA LEU A 255 -5.78 4.98 -9.77
C LEU A 255 -4.97 5.18 -11.06
N GLY A 256 -3.69 5.57 -10.94
CA GLY A 256 -2.84 5.75 -12.12
C GLY A 256 -2.59 4.42 -12.83
N SER A 257 -2.46 4.45 -14.17
CA SER A 257 -2.18 3.25 -14.98
C SER A 257 -0.97 2.45 -14.48
N VAL A 258 0.07 3.15 -14.03
CA VAL A 258 1.27 2.51 -13.45
C VAL A 258 0.94 1.73 -12.19
N ALA A 259 0.21 2.33 -11.25
CA ALA A 259 -0.17 1.66 -10.00
C ALA A 259 -1.09 0.46 -10.28
N GLU A 260 -2.03 0.61 -11.22
CA GLU A 260 -2.93 -0.46 -11.65
C GLU A 260 -2.14 -1.66 -12.24
N GLU A 261 -1.25 -1.41 -13.16
CA GLU A 261 -0.41 -2.44 -13.78
C GLU A 261 0.53 -3.11 -12.77
N ILE A 262 1.12 -2.35 -11.84
CA ILE A 262 1.93 -2.92 -10.76
C ILE A 262 1.08 -3.87 -9.92
N VAL A 263 -0.13 -3.46 -9.53
CA VAL A 263 -1.04 -4.32 -8.75
C VAL A 263 -1.38 -5.60 -9.50
N LEU A 264 -1.62 -5.52 -10.81
CA LEU A 264 -1.98 -6.69 -11.62
C LEU A 264 -0.82 -7.63 -11.87
N ARG A 265 0.37 -7.13 -12.20
CA ARG A 265 1.49 -7.92 -12.73
C ARG A 265 2.46 -8.45 -11.68
N THR A 266 2.51 -7.86 -10.49
CA THR A 266 3.47 -8.30 -9.48
C THR A 266 2.92 -9.42 -8.60
N GLU A 267 3.81 -10.26 -8.11
CA GLU A 267 3.53 -11.24 -7.05
C GLU A 267 3.89 -10.73 -5.65
N ALA A 268 4.65 -9.65 -5.57
CA ALA A 268 4.95 -8.97 -4.32
C ALA A 268 3.70 -8.26 -3.76
N ASP A 269 3.66 -8.04 -2.47
CA ASP A 269 2.66 -7.16 -1.87
C ASP A 269 2.80 -5.73 -2.44
N VAL A 270 1.72 -4.96 -2.47
CA VAL A 270 1.74 -3.59 -3.04
C VAL A 270 1.16 -2.59 -2.06
N LEU A 271 1.94 -1.58 -1.70
CA LEU A 271 1.48 -0.42 -0.93
C LEU A 271 1.21 0.76 -1.88
N VAL A 272 -0.04 1.14 -1.96
CA VAL A 272 -0.49 2.28 -2.79
C VAL A 272 -0.70 3.48 -1.89
N VAL A 273 0.01 4.58 -2.15
CA VAL A 273 0.03 5.77 -1.30
C VAL A 273 -0.65 6.93 -2.02
N PRO A 274 -1.77 7.45 -1.49
CA PRO A 274 -2.43 8.62 -2.04
C PRO A 274 -1.62 9.90 -1.77
N PRO A 275 -1.83 10.98 -2.55
CA PRO A 275 -1.23 12.27 -2.26
C PRO A 275 -1.69 12.77 -0.88
N PRO A 276 -0.96 13.68 -0.25
CA PRO A 276 -1.38 14.28 1.02
C PRO A 276 -2.74 14.99 0.83
N PRO A 277 -3.59 15.00 1.87
CA PRO A 277 -4.83 15.77 1.84
C PRO A 277 -4.52 17.27 1.65
N THR A 278 -5.36 17.95 0.88
CA THR A 278 -5.21 19.40 0.59
C THR A 278 -5.52 20.32 1.77
N ALA A 279 -6.01 19.81 2.89
CA ALA A 279 -6.31 20.54 4.12
C ALA A 279 -5.34 20.12 5.23
N HIS A 280 -5.05 21.04 6.16
CA HIS A 280 -4.16 20.82 7.30
C HIS A 280 -4.51 19.54 8.04
N ALA A 281 -3.54 18.62 8.11
CA ALA A 281 -3.67 17.42 8.91
C ALA A 281 -3.72 17.79 10.40
N PRO A 282 -4.61 17.17 11.20
CA PRO A 282 -4.60 17.36 12.65
C PRO A 282 -3.33 16.77 13.26
N ALA A 283 -2.99 17.29 14.45
CA ALA A 283 -1.79 17.02 15.21
C ALA A 283 -1.33 15.54 15.24
N THR A 284 -0.04 15.35 15.25
CA THR A 284 0.70 14.09 15.35
C THR A 284 0.16 13.20 16.48
N ARG A 285 -0.37 12.06 16.13
CA ARG A 285 -0.81 11.04 17.08
C ARG A 285 0.40 10.20 17.50
N THR A 286 0.50 9.88 18.77
CA THR A 286 1.64 9.11 19.30
C THR A 286 1.58 7.63 18.92
N GLN A 287 0.39 7.09 18.63
CA GLN A 287 0.17 5.69 18.30
C GLN A 287 -0.48 5.55 16.92
N LYS A 288 0.08 4.69 16.08
CA LYS A 288 -0.45 4.36 14.76
C LYS A 288 -1.66 3.43 14.86
N THR A 289 -2.55 3.50 13.88
CA THR A 289 -3.70 2.58 13.75
C THR A 289 -3.62 1.86 12.41
N ILE A 290 -3.56 0.53 12.47
CA ILE A 290 -3.63 -0.34 11.29
C ILE A 290 -5.04 -0.90 11.19
N PHE A 291 -5.59 -0.79 10.00
CA PHE A 291 -6.93 -1.20 9.67
C PHE A 291 -6.88 -2.42 8.76
N VAL A 292 -7.47 -3.54 9.17
CA VAL A 292 -7.59 -4.72 8.32
C VAL A 292 -9.05 -5.02 8.06
N ALA A 293 -9.34 -5.29 6.78
CA ALA A 293 -10.71 -5.54 6.38
C ALA A 293 -10.79 -6.61 5.29
#